data_6babb57c6286742f078f442e2b17a293
#
_entry.id   6babb57c6286742f078f442e2b17a293
#
_cell.length_a   1.000
_cell.length_b   1.000
_cell.length_c   1.000
_cell.angle_alpha   90.00
_cell.angle_beta   90.00
_cell.angle_gamma   90.00
#
_symmetry.space_group_name_H-M   'P 1'
#
loop_
_entity.id
_entity.type
_entity.pdbx_description
1 polymer ?
#
loop_
_entity_poly.entity_id
_entity_poly.type
_entity_poly.pdbx_seq_one_letter_code
_entity_poly.pdbx_strand_id
1 'polypeptide(L)'
;MVDMGRTAKGLTALGILTAGVVVGAVAERLATRRLREGEFVGIEAAGGHSVEVVTDDGVSLHVVIHDEAPPGAPTVIFSHGYALSLDSWPGQRESLRGLARVVLWDQRGHGASQRGTPGTTIDRLGVDLGHVIDAVAPTGDVVLVGHSMGGMTIMALADHAPNLFGPRVKAVALLATSAGGIADIDLGLPRPVARLAH
;
A
#
# COMPACT_ATOMS: atom_id res chain seq x y z
N MET A 1 -14.20 7.67 54.13
CA MET A 1 -15.06 6.97 53.13
C MET A 1 -14.41 7.21 51.78
N VAL A 2 -13.55 6.27 51.34
CA VAL A 2 -12.75 6.41 50.14
C VAL A 2 -13.62 6.02 48.95
N ASP A 3 -13.70 6.90 47.94
CA ASP A 3 -14.50 6.73 46.74
C ASP A 3 -13.96 5.57 45.88
N MET A 4 -14.51 4.39 46.03
CA MET A 4 -14.19 3.18 45.26
C MET A 4 -14.80 3.17 43.85
N GLY A 5 -15.57 4.19 43.47
CA GLY A 5 -16.26 4.24 42.18
C GLY A 5 -15.41 4.67 40.99
N ARG A 6 -14.31 5.40 41.21
CA ARG A 6 -13.45 5.93 40.12
C ARG A 6 -12.40 4.95 39.63
N THR A 7 -11.92 4.06 40.49
CA THR A 7 -10.90 3.06 40.14
C THR A 7 -11.46 1.90 39.31
N ALA A 8 -12.72 1.49 39.54
CA ALA A 8 -13.34 0.41 38.78
C ALA A 8 -13.62 0.78 37.30
N LYS A 9 -14.01 2.04 37.04
CA LYS A 9 -14.26 2.51 35.65
C LYS A 9 -12.98 2.65 34.84
N GLY A 10 -11.87 3.02 35.49
CA GLY A 10 -10.56 3.13 34.82
C GLY A 10 -9.98 1.76 34.44
N LEU A 11 -10.12 0.76 35.30
CA LEU A 11 -9.65 -0.61 35.04
C LEU A 11 -10.45 -1.33 33.96
N THR A 12 -11.77 -1.07 33.88
CA THR A 12 -12.62 -1.67 32.84
C THR A 12 -12.33 -1.06 31.45
N ALA A 13 -12.11 0.24 31.40
CA ALA A 13 -11.75 0.92 30.13
C ALA A 13 -10.37 0.48 29.61
N LEU A 14 -9.38 0.32 30.50
CA LEU A 14 -8.05 -0.17 30.14
C LEU A 14 -8.09 -1.65 29.71
N GLY A 15 -8.90 -2.48 30.36
CA GLY A 15 -9.09 -3.88 29.99
C GLY A 15 -9.78 -4.08 28.65
N ILE A 16 -10.72 -3.23 28.29
CA ILE A 16 -11.41 -3.27 26.99
C ILE A 16 -10.49 -2.80 25.87
N LEU A 17 -9.65 -1.77 26.10
CA LEU A 17 -8.68 -1.27 25.13
C LEU A 17 -7.58 -2.29 24.85
N THR A 18 -7.02 -2.93 25.89
CA THR A 18 -6.00 -3.98 25.69
C THR A 18 -6.59 -5.23 25.03
N ALA A 19 -7.82 -5.64 25.36
CA ALA A 19 -8.51 -6.72 24.68
C ALA A 19 -8.79 -6.39 23.20
N GLY A 20 -9.21 -5.17 22.89
CA GLY A 20 -9.45 -4.72 21.52
C GLY A 20 -8.18 -4.72 20.65
N VAL A 21 -7.05 -4.25 21.18
CA VAL A 21 -5.76 -4.27 20.48
C VAL A 21 -5.24 -5.70 20.30
N VAL A 22 -5.37 -6.55 21.33
CA VAL A 22 -4.97 -7.97 21.24
C VAL A 22 -5.87 -8.73 20.27
N VAL A 23 -7.19 -8.51 20.31
CA VAL A 23 -8.13 -9.12 19.37
C VAL A 23 -7.88 -8.63 17.95
N GLY A 24 -7.58 -7.34 17.74
CA GLY A 24 -7.19 -6.78 16.45
C GLY A 24 -5.91 -7.43 15.93
N ALA A 25 -4.85 -7.49 16.72
CA ALA A 25 -3.58 -8.11 16.34
C ALA A 25 -3.69 -9.63 16.12
N VAL A 26 -4.54 -10.33 16.89
CA VAL A 26 -4.82 -11.76 16.68
C VAL A 26 -5.69 -11.97 15.44
N ALA A 27 -6.68 -11.14 15.20
CA ALA A 27 -7.51 -11.19 14.00
C ALA A 27 -6.67 -10.91 12.75
N GLU A 28 -5.77 -9.95 12.79
CA GLU A 28 -4.83 -9.63 11.72
C GLU A 28 -3.84 -10.79 11.48
N ARG A 29 -3.28 -11.39 12.55
CA ARG A 29 -2.41 -12.57 12.44
C ARG A 29 -3.17 -13.80 11.92
N LEU A 30 -4.42 -13.99 12.32
CA LEU A 30 -5.26 -15.09 11.83
C LEU A 30 -5.72 -14.85 10.39
N ALA A 31 -6.01 -13.60 10.02
CA ALA A 31 -6.32 -13.23 8.64
C ALA A 31 -5.08 -13.41 7.74
N THR A 32 -3.93 -12.91 8.15
CA THR A 32 -2.66 -13.09 7.42
C THR A 32 -2.21 -14.57 7.40
N ARG A 33 -2.49 -15.36 8.44
CA ARG A 33 -2.22 -16.78 8.44
C ARG A 33 -3.19 -17.54 7.54
N ARG A 34 -4.49 -17.21 7.54
CA ARG A 34 -5.48 -17.77 6.60
C ARG A 34 -5.20 -17.37 5.16
N LEU A 35 -4.72 -16.15 4.92
CA LEU A 35 -4.23 -15.71 3.61
C LEU A 35 -2.97 -16.45 3.16
N ARG A 36 -2.14 -16.95 4.10
CA ARG A 36 -0.97 -17.79 3.80
C ARG A 36 -1.32 -19.28 3.62
N GLU A 37 -2.36 -19.78 4.28
CA GLU A 37 -2.71 -21.22 4.30
C GLU A 37 -3.90 -21.58 3.39
N GLY A 38 -4.66 -20.59 2.88
CA GLY A 38 -5.81 -20.80 2.02
C GLY A 38 -5.57 -20.29 0.62
N GLU A 39 -5.39 -21.20 -0.32
CA GLU A 39 -5.69 -21.11 -1.77
C GLU A 39 -5.62 -19.71 -2.46
N PHE A 40 -4.74 -18.83 -2.00
CA PHE A 40 -4.27 -17.77 -2.87
C PHE A 40 -3.25 -18.45 -3.80
N VAL A 41 -3.70 -18.83 -4.95
CA VAL A 41 -2.83 -18.94 -6.12
C VAL A 41 -2.11 -17.61 -6.15
N GLY A 42 -0.81 -17.59 -5.83
CA GLY A 42 -0.04 -16.35 -5.80
C GLY A 42 -0.28 -15.59 -7.10
N ILE A 43 -0.27 -14.27 -7.06
CA ILE A 43 -0.58 -13.44 -8.24
C ILE A 43 0.26 -13.86 -9.45
N GLU A 44 1.49 -14.31 -9.25
CA GLU A 44 2.34 -14.93 -10.27
C GLU A 44 1.73 -16.21 -10.88
N ALA A 45 1.17 -17.08 -10.05
CA ALA A 45 0.51 -18.31 -10.52
C ALA A 45 -0.80 -18.05 -11.26
N ALA A 46 -1.33 -16.82 -11.22
CA ALA A 46 -2.53 -16.41 -11.94
C ALA A 46 -2.21 -15.79 -13.33
N GLY A 47 -1.06 -16.09 -13.93
CA GLY A 47 -0.73 -15.70 -15.32
C GLY A 47 0.08 -14.40 -15.47
N GLY A 48 0.53 -13.78 -14.36
CA GLY A 48 1.46 -12.66 -14.39
C GLY A 48 2.91 -13.12 -14.54
N HIS A 49 3.80 -12.22 -14.98
CA HIS A 49 5.24 -12.44 -14.97
C HIS A 49 5.92 -11.41 -14.06
N SER A 50 6.89 -11.86 -13.28
CA SER A 50 7.67 -11.02 -12.36
C SER A 50 8.81 -10.34 -13.08
N VAL A 51 9.05 -9.08 -12.71
CA VAL A 51 10.25 -8.32 -13.08
C VAL A 51 10.82 -7.63 -11.84
N GLU A 52 12.12 -7.38 -11.86
CA GLU A 52 12.78 -6.53 -10.87
C GLU A 52 13.02 -5.15 -11.46
N VAL A 53 12.63 -4.13 -10.72
CA VAL A 53 12.94 -2.73 -11.05
C VAL A 53 13.98 -2.22 -10.07
N VAL A 54 15.17 -1.89 -10.59
CA VAL A 54 16.27 -1.36 -9.76
C VAL A 54 16.18 0.17 -9.74
N THR A 55 16.09 0.72 -8.56
CA THR A 55 16.01 2.18 -8.34
C THR A 55 17.39 2.85 -8.42
N ASP A 56 17.43 4.17 -8.44
CA ASP A 56 18.66 4.97 -8.50
C ASP A 56 19.61 4.76 -7.31
N ASP A 57 19.09 4.33 -6.15
CA ASP A 57 19.87 3.98 -4.96
C ASP A 57 20.16 2.46 -4.86
N GLY A 58 19.91 1.70 -5.93
CA GLY A 58 20.25 0.28 -6.04
C GLY A 58 19.29 -0.68 -5.34
N VAL A 59 18.12 -0.21 -4.91
CA VAL A 59 17.10 -1.08 -4.29
C VAL A 59 16.32 -1.80 -5.37
N SER A 60 16.20 -3.13 -5.25
CA SER A 60 15.37 -3.94 -6.14
C SER A 60 13.92 -3.97 -5.66
N LEU A 61 13.01 -3.56 -6.54
CA LEU A 61 11.55 -3.58 -6.34
C LEU A 61 10.94 -4.74 -7.12
N HIS A 62 10.12 -5.52 -6.45
CA HIS A 62 9.38 -6.63 -7.04
C HIS A 62 8.11 -6.12 -7.71
N VAL A 63 7.93 -6.46 -8.98
CA VAL A 63 6.81 -6.04 -9.81
C VAL A 63 6.24 -7.23 -10.55
N VAL A 64 4.93 -7.37 -10.60
CA VAL A 64 4.21 -8.39 -11.38
C VAL A 64 3.35 -7.72 -12.44
N ILE A 65 3.45 -8.21 -13.67
CA ILE A 65 2.79 -7.65 -14.84
C ILE A 65 1.84 -8.69 -15.44
N HIS A 66 0.61 -8.28 -15.71
CA HIS A 66 -0.39 -9.03 -16.45
C HIS A 66 -0.68 -8.32 -17.78
N ASP A 67 -0.26 -8.94 -18.88
CA ASP A 67 -0.28 -8.38 -20.25
C ASP A 67 -1.41 -8.93 -21.12
N GLU A 68 -2.54 -9.31 -20.54
CA GLU A 68 -3.66 -9.91 -21.25
C GLU A 68 -4.53 -8.88 -22.01
N ALA A 69 -4.15 -7.62 -22.01
CA ALA A 69 -4.88 -6.52 -22.60
C ALA A 69 -4.62 -6.38 -24.12
N PRO A 70 -5.60 -5.84 -24.89
CA PRO A 70 -5.39 -5.56 -26.30
C PRO A 70 -4.37 -4.44 -26.53
N PRO A 71 -3.72 -4.38 -27.71
CA PRO A 71 -2.82 -3.29 -28.05
C PRO A 71 -3.48 -1.91 -27.88
N GLY A 72 -2.75 -0.98 -27.26
CA GLY A 72 -3.23 0.38 -26.98
C GLY A 72 -4.09 0.53 -25.71
N ALA A 73 -4.36 -0.56 -25.00
CA ALA A 73 -5.00 -0.48 -23.68
C ALA A 73 -4.10 0.26 -22.67
N PRO A 74 -4.67 0.97 -21.68
CA PRO A 74 -3.90 1.66 -20.67
C PRO A 74 -3.19 0.67 -19.74
N THR A 75 -2.09 1.12 -19.13
CA THR A 75 -1.45 0.41 -18.03
C THR A 75 -2.00 0.92 -16.71
N VAL A 76 -2.56 0.04 -15.89
CA VAL A 76 -3.06 0.35 -14.55
C VAL A 76 -2.05 -0.15 -13.51
N ILE A 77 -1.48 0.77 -12.74
CA ILE A 77 -0.46 0.48 -11.73
C ILE A 77 -1.07 0.62 -10.33
N PHE A 78 -0.98 -0.43 -9.52
CA PHE A 78 -1.56 -0.50 -8.18
C PHE A 78 -0.49 -0.39 -7.10
N SER A 79 -0.64 0.58 -6.20
CA SER A 79 0.22 0.81 -5.03
C SER A 79 -0.56 0.47 -3.75
N HIS A 80 -0.08 -0.53 -3.01
CA HIS A 80 -0.73 -1.05 -1.80
C HIS A 80 -0.54 -0.16 -0.56
N GLY A 81 -1.25 -0.46 0.53
CA GLY A 81 -1.12 0.21 1.82
C GLY A 81 0.05 -0.31 2.66
N TYR A 82 0.33 0.40 3.78
CA TYR A 82 1.34 -0.03 4.75
C TYR A 82 1.04 -1.45 5.27
N ALA A 83 2.10 -2.24 5.50
CA ALA A 83 2.04 -3.63 5.94
C ALA A 83 1.27 -4.59 4.99
N LEU A 84 0.95 -4.16 3.78
CA LEU A 84 0.36 -4.97 2.71
C LEU A 84 1.42 -5.33 1.67
N SER A 85 0.98 -5.99 0.58
CA SER A 85 1.79 -6.36 -0.58
C SER A 85 0.97 -6.21 -1.87
N LEU A 86 1.61 -6.49 -2.99
CA LEU A 86 0.95 -6.58 -4.31
C LEU A 86 -0.23 -7.56 -4.32
N ASP A 87 -0.27 -8.54 -3.41
CA ASP A 87 -1.36 -9.50 -3.23
C ASP A 87 -2.68 -8.87 -2.75
N SER A 88 -2.70 -7.58 -2.45
CA SER A 88 -3.91 -6.88 -1.98
C SER A 88 -4.98 -6.66 -3.06
N TRP A 89 -4.68 -6.97 -4.33
CA TRP A 89 -5.47 -6.56 -5.49
C TRP A 89 -6.09 -7.70 -6.34
N PRO A 90 -6.45 -8.87 -5.80
CA PRO A 90 -6.88 -10.00 -6.62
C PRO A 90 -8.18 -9.71 -7.38
N GLY A 91 -9.14 -9.03 -6.75
CA GLY A 91 -10.42 -8.68 -7.36
C GLY A 91 -10.29 -7.63 -8.46
N GLN A 92 -9.47 -6.60 -8.23
CA GLN A 92 -9.22 -5.53 -9.18
C GLN A 92 -8.46 -6.06 -10.41
N ARG A 93 -7.45 -6.90 -10.20
CA ARG A 93 -6.73 -7.59 -11.26
C ARG A 93 -7.69 -8.40 -12.14
N GLU A 94 -8.53 -9.23 -11.52
CA GLU A 94 -9.47 -10.07 -12.27
C GLU A 94 -10.49 -9.22 -13.04
N SER A 95 -10.99 -8.13 -12.45
CA SER A 95 -11.95 -7.23 -13.10
C SER A 95 -11.36 -6.48 -14.30
N LEU A 96 -10.04 -6.29 -14.36
CA LEU A 96 -9.35 -5.59 -15.44
C LEU A 96 -8.75 -6.54 -16.48
N ARG A 97 -8.86 -7.85 -16.28
CA ARG A 97 -8.36 -8.86 -17.22
C ARG A 97 -8.92 -8.62 -18.63
N GLY A 98 -8.04 -8.55 -19.61
CA GLY A 98 -8.40 -8.29 -21.01
C GLY A 98 -8.88 -6.86 -21.31
N LEU A 99 -8.92 -5.96 -20.32
CA LEU A 99 -9.31 -4.56 -20.49
C LEU A 99 -8.12 -3.60 -20.37
N ALA A 100 -7.17 -3.90 -19.49
CA ALA A 100 -5.99 -3.09 -19.24
C ALA A 100 -4.79 -3.98 -18.96
N ARG A 101 -3.59 -3.46 -19.22
CA ARG A 101 -2.35 -4.03 -18.71
C ARG A 101 -2.27 -3.71 -17.23
N VAL A 102 -2.22 -4.73 -16.37
CA VAL A 102 -2.21 -4.56 -14.92
C VAL A 102 -0.82 -4.75 -14.36
N VAL A 103 -0.35 -3.78 -13.60
CA VAL A 103 0.94 -3.79 -12.91
C VAL A 103 0.70 -3.70 -11.41
N LEU A 104 1.22 -4.69 -10.70
CA LEU A 104 1.19 -4.78 -9.25
C LEU A 104 2.63 -4.74 -8.76
N TRP A 105 2.93 -3.99 -7.72
CA TRP A 105 4.28 -3.90 -7.21
C TRP A 105 4.31 -3.84 -5.69
N ASP A 106 5.36 -4.40 -5.12
CA ASP A 106 5.66 -4.28 -3.71
C ASP A 106 6.43 -2.99 -3.47
N GLN A 107 5.90 -2.10 -2.66
CA GLN A 107 6.61 -0.89 -2.28
C GLN A 107 7.85 -1.25 -1.45
N ARG A 108 8.88 -0.44 -1.51
CA ARG A 108 10.14 -0.59 -0.77
C ARG A 108 9.89 -1.06 0.67
N GLY A 109 10.55 -2.14 1.09
CA GLY A 109 10.45 -2.74 2.42
C GLY A 109 9.20 -3.58 2.68
N HIS A 110 8.38 -3.84 1.64
CA HIS A 110 7.19 -4.68 1.69
C HIS A 110 7.30 -5.84 0.72
N GLY A 111 6.50 -6.89 0.95
CA GLY A 111 6.45 -8.07 0.10
C GLY A 111 7.83 -8.66 -0.20
N ALA A 112 8.14 -8.83 -1.48
CA ALA A 112 9.42 -9.32 -1.98
C ALA A 112 10.42 -8.18 -2.33
N SER A 113 10.02 -6.91 -2.24
CA SER A 113 10.91 -5.77 -2.48
C SER A 113 11.93 -5.59 -1.37
N GLN A 114 13.14 -5.21 -1.75
CA GLN A 114 14.19 -4.87 -0.80
C GLN A 114 13.81 -3.63 0.03
N ARG A 115 14.31 -3.56 1.25
CA ARG A 115 14.07 -2.43 2.15
C ARG A 115 14.94 -1.21 1.82
N GLY A 116 16.19 -1.44 1.41
CA GLY A 116 17.18 -0.38 1.28
C GLY A 116 17.70 0.12 2.63
N THR A 117 18.24 1.32 2.62
CA THR A 117 18.75 1.98 3.85
C THR A 117 17.60 2.38 4.78
N PRO A 118 17.83 2.43 6.12
CA PRO A 118 16.83 2.92 7.06
C PRO A 118 16.36 4.35 6.72
N GLY A 119 15.09 4.65 6.98
CA GLY A 119 14.53 5.99 6.78
C GLY A 119 13.76 6.16 5.48
N THR A 120 13.14 5.09 4.96
CA THR A 120 12.19 5.20 3.84
C THR A 120 11.08 6.22 4.18
N THR A 121 10.93 7.23 3.33
CA THR A 121 9.90 8.27 3.43
C THR A 121 8.86 8.10 2.33
N ILE A 122 7.71 8.73 2.50
CA ILE A 122 6.69 8.78 1.44
C ILE A 122 7.25 9.42 0.16
N ASP A 123 8.08 10.46 0.29
CA ASP A 123 8.75 11.09 -0.86
C ASP A 123 9.60 10.08 -1.64
N ARG A 124 10.36 9.24 -0.92
CA ARG A 124 11.16 8.18 -1.55
C ARG A 124 10.28 7.16 -2.28
N LEU A 125 9.14 6.79 -1.70
CA LEU A 125 8.18 5.89 -2.38
C LEU A 125 7.62 6.52 -3.65
N GLY A 126 7.41 7.85 -3.68
CA GLY A 126 7.01 8.58 -4.87
C GLY A 126 8.06 8.47 -5.99
N VAL A 127 9.34 8.63 -5.66
CA VAL A 127 10.45 8.44 -6.62
C VAL A 127 10.52 6.99 -7.11
N ASP A 128 10.35 6.01 -6.22
CA ASP A 128 10.30 4.59 -6.58
C ASP A 128 9.17 4.27 -7.56
N LEU A 129 7.98 4.85 -7.37
CA LEU A 129 6.87 4.70 -8.31
C LEU A 129 7.22 5.29 -9.69
N GLY A 130 7.97 6.39 -9.73
CA GLY A 130 8.52 6.94 -10.97
C GLY A 130 9.39 5.91 -11.70
N HIS A 131 10.33 5.26 -11.01
CA HIS A 131 11.16 4.19 -11.58
C HIS A 131 10.33 3.01 -12.08
N VAL A 132 9.27 2.62 -11.34
CA VAL A 132 8.35 1.56 -11.79
C VAL A 132 7.66 1.98 -13.08
N ILE A 133 7.10 3.20 -13.18
CA ILE A 133 6.45 3.70 -14.39
C ILE A 133 7.41 3.67 -15.58
N ASP A 134 8.62 4.18 -15.42
CA ASP A 134 9.62 4.26 -16.48
C ASP A 134 10.04 2.87 -16.97
N ALA A 135 10.18 1.91 -16.08
CA ALA A 135 10.61 0.55 -16.41
C ALA A 135 9.49 -0.27 -17.09
N VAL A 136 8.26 -0.20 -16.57
CA VAL A 136 7.19 -1.11 -17.01
C VAL A 136 6.20 -0.48 -17.98
N ALA A 137 6.13 0.83 -18.04
CA ALA A 137 5.25 1.58 -18.93
C ALA A 137 5.99 2.78 -19.55
N PRO A 138 7.09 2.59 -20.31
CA PRO A 138 7.87 3.69 -20.89
C PRO A 138 7.06 4.53 -21.89
N THR A 139 6.02 3.99 -22.47
CA THR A 139 5.10 4.65 -23.40
C THR A 139 3.64 4.31 -23.08
N GLY A 140 2.69 5.04 -23.66
CA GLY A 140 1.25 4.79 -23.51
C GLY A 140 0.65 5.46 -22.27
N ASP A 141 -0.66 5.29 -22.12
CA ASP A 141 -1.43 5.89 -21.05
C ASP A 141 -1.31 5.09 -19.75
N VAL A 142 -1.15 5.77 -18.62
CA VAL A 142 -1.03 5.19 -17.29
C VAL A 142 -2.19 5.65 -16.42
N VAL A 143 -2.75 4.72 -15.67
CA VAL A 143 -3.70 4.97 -14.57
C VAL A 143 -3.05 4.52 -13.27
N LEU A 144 -3.04 5.36 -12.26
CA LEU A 144 -2.49 5.04 -10.93
C LEU A 144 -3.61 4.78 -9.94
N VAL A 145 -3.50 3.68 -9.20
CA VAL A 145 -4.44 3.32 -8.13
C VAL A 145 -3.67 3.14 -6.84
N GLY A 146 -4.01 3.90 -5.81
CA GLY A 146 -3.30 3.86 -4.52
C GLY A 146 -4.25 3.71 -3.34
N HIS A 147 -3.95 2.75 -2.47
CA HIS A 147 -4.65 2.55 -1.21
C HIS A 147 -3.79 3.03 -0.03
N SER A 148 -4.35 3.86 0.85
CA SER A 148 -3.69 4.35 2.06
C SER A 148 -2.29 4.92 1.75
N MET A 149 -1.20 4.31 2.22
CA MET A 149 0.18 4.67 1.92
C MET A 149 0.44 4.73 0.40
N GLY A 150 -0.12 3.82 -0.40
CA GLY A 150 -0.01 3.85 -1.86
C GLY A 150 -0.62 5.10 -2.50
N GLY A 151 -1.66 5.66 -1.91
CA GLY A 151 -2.21 6.95 -2.33
C GLY A 151 -1.27 8.11 -1.99
N MET A 152 -0.61 8.08 -0.82
CA MET A 152 0.43 9.06 -0.46
C MET A 152 1.62 8.96 -1.41
N THR A 153 2.02 7.76 -1.79
CA THR A 153 3.06 7.50 -2.80
C THR A 153 2.75 8.18 -4.12
N ILE A 154 1.49 8.09 -4.60
CA ILE A 154 1.06 8.75 -5.83
C ILE A 154 1.09 10.28 -5.69
N MET A 155 0.68 10.82 -4.55
CA MET A 155 0.74 12.26 -4.28
C MET A 155 2.18 12.76 -4.23
N ALA A 156 3.10 12.01 -3.61
CA ALA A 156 4.52 12.33 -3.62
C ALA A 156 5.12 12.28 -5.04
N LEU A 157 4.75 11.30 -5.87
CA LEU A 157 5.13 11.29 -7.28
C LEU A 157 4.65 12.55 -8.01
N ALA A 158 3.42 13.00 -7.74
CA ALA A 158 2.87 14.20 -8.37
C ALA A 158 3.65 15.47 -7.99
N ASP A 159 4.19 15.53 -6.77
CA ASP A 159 5.05 16.62 -6.31
C ASP A 159 6.44 16.57 -6.98
N HIS A 160 7.04 15.37 -7.07
CA HIS A 160 8.36 15.19 -7.68
C HIS A 160 8.37 15.27 -9.21
N ALA A 161 7.32 14.77 -9.86
CA ALA A 161 7.24 14.66 -11.33
C ALA A 161 5.87 15.11 -11.86
N PRO A 162 5.46 16.38 -11.63
CA PRO A 162 4.14 16.87 -12.04
C PRO A 162 3.91 16.81 -13.55
N ASN A 163 4.97 16.86 -14.33
CA ASN A 163 4.94 16.77 -15.80
C ASN A 163 4.50 15.38 -16.33
N LEU A 164 4.47 14.34 -15.51
CA LEU A 164 3.90 13.05 -15.88
C LEU A 164 2.37 13.11 -15.94
N PHE A 165 1.75 13.94 -15.11
CA PHE A 165 0.30 14.02 -14.97
C PHE A 165 -0.34 14.82 -16.12
N GLY A 166 -1.32 14.22 -16.77
CA GLY A 166 -1.93 14.71 -18.01
C GLY A 166 -1.30 14.09 -19.27
N PRO A 167 0.00 14.29 -19.54
CA PRO A 167 0.63 13.66 -20.71
C PRO A 167 0.70 12.13 -20.66
N ARG A 168 1.03 11.56 -19.51
CA ARG A 168 1.22 10.12 -19.29
C ARG A 168 0.21 9.54 -18.30
N VAL A 169 0.14 10.07 -17.09
CA VAL A 169 -0.83 9.66 -16.08
C VAL A 169 -2.17 10.34 -16.40
N LYS A 170 -3.10 9.57 -16.97
CA LYS A 170 -4.40 10.05 -17.43
C LYS A 170 -5.46 10.08 -16.33
N ALA A 171 -5.34 9.20 -15.34
CA ALA A 171 -6.25 9.14 -14.21
C ALA A 171 -5.55 8.63 -12.95
N VAL A 172 -6.10 9.02 -11.81
CA VAL A 172 -5.67 8.58 -10.48
C VAL A 172 -6.89 8.18 -9.67
N ALA A 173 -6.84 7.02 -9.01
CA ALA A 173 -7.80 6.59 -8.01
C ALA A 173 -7.13 6.52 -6.63
N LEU A 174 -7.62 7.32 -5.70
CA LEU A 174 -7.12 7.39 -4.32
C LEU A 174 -8.14 6.76 -3.37
N LEU A 175 -7.74 5.67 -2.71
CA LEU A 175 -8.61 4.85 -1.87
C LEU A 175 -8.15 4.96 -0.41
N ALA A 176 -9.03 5.43 0.48
CA ALA A 176 -8.80 5.50 1.93
C ALA A 176 -7.41 6.07 2.28
N THR A 177 -7.04 7.20 1.68
CA THR A 177 -5.74 7.87 1.83
C THR A 177 -5.89 9.31 2.31
N SER A 178 -4.78 9.96 2.65
CA SER A 178 -4.73 11.36 3.09
C SER A 178 -3.56 12.08 2.44
N ALA A 179 -3.75 13.37 2.12
CA ALA A 179 -2.70 14.24 1.58
C ALA A 179 -1.74 14.77 2.67
N GLY A 180 -1.91 14.38 3.93
CA GLY A 180 -1.12 14.83 5.07
C GLY A 180 -1.99 15.01 6.31
N GLY A 181 -1.40 15.53 7.41
CA GLY A 181 -2.13 15.80 8.65
C GLY A 181 -2.58 14.55 9.41
N ILE A 182 -2.07 13.35 9.10
CA ILE A 182 -2.41 12.13 9.83
C ILE A 182 -2.02 12.25 11.30
N ALA A 183 -0.94 12.97 11.59
CA ALA A 183 -0.49 13.27 12.94
C ALA A 183 -1.51 14.13 13.73
N ASP A 184 -2.33 14.91 13.04
CA ASP A 184 -3.31 15.83 13.63
C ASP A 184 -4.70 15.22 13.77
N ILE A 185 -4.91 14.00 13.22
CA ILE A 185 -6.19 13.30 13.33
C ILE A 185 -6.33 12.78 14.77
N ASP A 186 -7.31 13.29 15.49
CA ASP A 186 -7.70 12.74 16.79
C ASP A 186 -8.38 11.38 16.60
N LEU A 187 -7.59 10.33 16.72
CA LEU A 187 -8.09 8.94 16.66
C LEU A 187 -8.80 8.53 17.96
N GLY A 188 -9.04 9.46 18.90
CA GLY A 188 -9.60 9.15 20.21
C GLY A 188 -8.68 8.29 21.09
N LEU A 189 -7.40 8.17 20.72
CA LEU A 189 -6.42 7.41 21.49
C LEU A 189 -5.82 8.28 22.60
N PRO A 190 -5.58 7.72 23.80
CA PRO A 190 -4.83 8.43 24.84
C PRO A 190 -3.49 8.92 24.32
N ARG A 191 -3.12 10.16 24.61
CA ARG A 191 -1.89 10.84 24.12
C ARG A 191 -0.59 10.01 24.19
N PRO A 192 -0.36 9.16 25.22
CA PRO A 192 0.86 8.31 25.23
C PRO A 192 0.83 7.21 24.18
N VAL A 193 -0.34 6.75 23.73
CA VAL A 193 -0.48 5.71 22.68
C VAL A 193 -0.36 6.32 21.28
N ALA A 194 -0.88 7.56 21.09
CA ALA A 194 -0.75 8.28 19.83
C ALA A 194 0.71 8.57 19.47
N ARG A 195 1.60 8.75 20.45
CA ARG A 195 3.06 8.98 20.24
C ARG A 195 3.84 7.73 19.79
N LEU A 196 3.27 6.53 19.90
CA LEU A 196 3.90 5.28 19.46
C LEU A 196 3.52 4.92 18.01
N ALA A 197 2.60 5.69 17.40
CA ALA A 197 2.14 5.50 16.02
C ALA A 197 2.86 6.44 15.02
N HIS A 198 3.92 7.13 15.46
CA HIS A 198 4.76 8.03 14.64
C HIS A 198 6.14 7.44 14.41
#